data_919a01dea13061738cd070ada0362560
#
_entry.id   919a01dea13061738cd070ada0362560
#
_cell.length_a   1.000
_cell.length_b   1.000
_cell.length_c   1.000
_cell.angle_alpha   90.00
_cell.angle_beta   90.00
_cell.angle_gamma   90.00
#
_symmetry.space_group_name_H-M   'P 1'
#
loop_
_entity.id
_entity.type
_entity.pdbx_description
1 polymer ?
#
loop_
_entity_poly.entity_id
_entity_poly.type
_entity_poly.pdbx_seq_one_letter_code
_entity_poly.pdbx_strand_id
1 'polypeptide(L)'
;MAEHAASPYRTRMRHPAELYYAPSLPPDEVQALLRRDQLLLRTCRAALGRVGGDVLGLSVEPRPGEVVIHAAVSRETPEAAQNLQEIVSELKMLLMGSPEDQSDITTEVHIGPPCPAVWPGYGHALVYVAKWNDLDKGEGKAPEKVGER
;
A
#
# COMPACT_ATOMS: atom_id res chain seq x y z
N MET A 1 -24.96 -23.67 -34.96
CA MET A 1 -23.71 -23.16 -34.33
C MET A 1 -23.77 -21.64 -34.37
N ALA A 2 -23.95 -21.01 -33.24
CA ALA A 2 -23.89 -19.56 -33.16
C ALA A 2 -22.43 -19.16 -33.04
N GLU A 3 -21.84 -18.72 -34.14
CA GLU A 3 -20.61 -17.96 -34.06
C GLU A 3 -20.93 -16.68 -33.30
N HIS A 4 -20.43 -16.59 -32.10
CA HIS A 4 -20.36 -15.32 -31.42
C HIS A 4 -19.32 -14.47 -32.16
N ALA A 5 -19.79 -13.77 -33.18
CA ALA A 5 -19.03 -12.70 -33.78
C ALA A 5 -18.64 -11.72 -32.67
N ALA A 6 -17.36 -11.67 -32.35
CA ALA A 6 -16.84 -10.67 -31.44
C ALA A 6 -17.32 -9.31 -31.94
N SER A 7 -18.10 -8.61 -31.10
CA SER A 7 -18.62 -7.29 -31.44
C SER A 7 -17.44 -6.40 -31.87
N PRO A 8 -17.46 -5.84 -33.08
CA PRO A 8 -16.39 -4.98 -33.57
C PRO A 8 -16.24 -3.67 -32.76
N TYR A 9 -17.16 -3.42 -31.85
CA TYR A 9 -17.14 -2.25 -30.97
C TYR A 9 -16.45 -2.48 -29.62
N ARG A 10 -15.95 -3.70 -29.36
CA ARG A 10 -15.07 -3.97 -28.22
C ARG A 10 -13.59 -3.84 -28.59
N THR A 11 -13.25 -2.82 -29.33
CA THR A 11 -11.88 -2.32 -29.24
C THR A 11 -11.82 -1.60 -27.90
N ARG A 12 -11.62 -2.39 -26.86
CA ARG A 12 -11.35 -1.85 -25.53
C ARG A 12 -10.22 -0.85 -25.67
N MET A 13 -10.52 0.42 -25.46
CA MET A 13 -9.49 1.43 -25.40
C MET A 13 -8.52 1.02 -24.31
N ARG A 14 -7.34 0.60 -24.71
CA ARG A 14 -6.27 0.26 -23.76
C ARG A 14 -5.96 1.53 -22.98
N HIS A 15 -5.98 1.41 -21.67
CA HIS A 15 -5.52 2.50 -20.83
C HIS A 15 -4.07 2.84 -21.23
N PRO A 16 -3.68 4.12 -21.36
CA PRO A 16 -2.32 4.48 -21.74
C PRO A 16 -1.24 3.78 -20.90
N ALA A 17 -1.52 3.51 -19.63
CA ALA A 17 -0.62 2.76 -18.76
C ALA A 17 -0.39 1.32 -19.21
N GLU A 18 -1.32 0.69 -19.92
CA GLU A 18 -1.15 -0.68 -20.44
C GLU A 18 -0.04 -0.77 -21.49
N LEU A 19 0.31 0.35 -22.12
CA LEU A 19 1.40 0.41 -23.11
C LEU A 19 2.79 0.28 -22.45
N TYR A 20 2.88 0.56 -21.17
CA TYR A 20 4.14 0.45 -20.41
C TYR A 20 4.35 -0.92 -19.78
N TYR A 21 3.30 -1.75 -19.72
CA TYR A 21 3.42 -3.11 -19.25
C TYR A 21 3.79 -4.04 -20.40
N ALA A 22 4.54 -5.09 -20.08
CA ALA A 22 4.94 -6.05 -21.09
C ALA A 22 3.71 -6.59 -21.85
N PRO A 23 3.66 -6.48 -23.19
CA PRO A 23 2.48 -6.89 -23.97
C PRO A 23 2.18 -8.39 -23.88
N SER A 24 3.08 -9.17 -23.29
CA SER A 24 2.95 -10.60 -23.06
C SER A 24 2.23 -10.99 -21.77
N LEU A 25 1.84 -10.01 -20.92
CA LEU A 25 1.12 -10.32 -19.69
C LEU A 25 -0.32 -10.77 -19.99
N PRO A 26 -0.79 -11.86 -19.34
CA PRO A 26 -2.19 -12.27 -19.41
C PRO A 26 -3.15 -11.15 -18.98
N PRO A 27 -4.37 -11.09 -19.55
CA PRO A 27 -5.33 -10.02 -19.23
C PRO A 27 -5.72 -9.94 -17.76
N ASP A 28 -5.77 -11.05 -17.03
CA ASP A 28 -6.03 -11.11 -15.60
C ASP A 28 -4.89 -10.52 -14.77
N GLU A 29 -3.63 -10.73 -15.16
CA GLU A 29 -2.48 -10.08 -14.52
C GLU A 29 -2.46 -8.57 -14.76
N VAL A 30 -2.83 -8.13 -15.97
CA VAL A 30 -2.98 -6.70 -16.28
C VAL A 30 -4.06 -6.07 -15.41
N GLN A 31 -5.20 -6.73 -15.23
CA GLN A 31 -6.28 -6.26 -14.35
C GLN A 31 -5.82 -6.17 -12.89
N ALA A 32 -5.08 -7.15 -12.41
CA ALA A 32 -4.53 -7.15 -11.06
C ALA A 32 -3.57 -5.97 -10.84
N LEU A 33 -2.70 -5.69 -11.81
CA LEU A 33 -1.79 -4.54 -11.76
C LEU A 33 -2.53 -3.21 -11.79
N LEU A 34 -3.54 -3.07 -12.63
CA LEU A 34 -4.38 -1.86 -12.69
C LEU A 34 -5.13 -1.63 -11.38
N ARG A 35 -5.68 -2.68 -10.78
CA ARG A 35 -6.31 -2.61 -9.47
C ARG A 35 -5.34 -2.14 -8.40
N ARG A 36 -4.15 -2.74 -8.37
CA ARG A 36 -3.08 -2.35 -7.45
C ARG A 36 -2.70 -0.88 -7.61
N ASP A 37 -2.48 -0.43 -8.82
CA ASP A 37 -2.05 0.95 -9.10
C ASP A 37 -3.13 1.97 -8.74
N GLN A 38 -4.39 1.66 -9.00
CA GLN A 38 -5.51 2.51 -8.61
C GLN A 38 -5.66 2.60 -7.09
N LEU A 39 -5.57 1.48 -6.40
CA LEU A 39 -5.61 1.44 -4.94
C LEU A 39 -4.43 2.20 -4.34
N LEU A 40 -3.24 2.07 -4.92
CA LEU A 40 -2.06 2.80 -4.50
C LEU A 40 -2.27 4.31 -4.60
N LEU A 41 -2.73 4.81 -5.74
CA LEU A 41 -3.00 6.24 -5.95
C LEU A 41 -4.06 6.78 -4.99
N ARG A 42 -5.14 6.04 -4.79
CA ARG A 42 -6.22 6.41 -3.86
C ARG A 42 -5.74 6.42 -2.42
N THR A 43 -4.93 5.45 -2.04
CA THR A 43 -4.34 5.38 -0.70
C THR A 43 -3.35 6.51 -0.47
N CYS A 44 -2.51 6.83 -1.45
CA CYS A 44 -1.64 8.01 -1.39
C CYS A 44 -2.44 9.29 -1.13
N ARG A 45 -3.54 9.47 -1.83
CA ARG A 45 -4.42 10.62 -1.64
C ARG A 45 -5.07 10.65 -0.25
N ALA A 46 -5.54 9.51 0.21
CA ALA A 46 -6.11 9.37 1.55
C ALA A 46 -5.10 9.67 2.65
N ALA A 47 -3.83 9.35 2.43
CA ALA A 47 -2.74 9.54 3.38
C ALA A 47 -2.23 10.99 3.45
N LEU A 48 -2.54 11.83 2.46
CA LEU A 48 -2.06 13.21 2.43
C LEU A 48 -2.46 13.97 3.69
N GLY A 49 -1.47 14.50 4.40
CA GLY A 49 -1.66 15.25 5.64
C GLY A 49 -2.03 14.42 6.86
N ARG A 50 -2.07 13.09 6.74
CA ARG A 50 -2.48 12.16 7.81
C ARG A 50 -1.38 11.22 8.28
N VAL A 51 -0.21 11.31 7.70
CA VAL A 51 0.94 10.51 8.13
C VAL A 51 1.67 11.26 9.23
N GLY A 52 1.50 10.80 10.46
CA GLY A 52 2.18 11.36 11.63
C GLY A 52 3.60 10.82 11.81
N GLY A 53 4.35 11.42 12.75
CA GLY A 53 5.75 11.05 13.00
C GLY A 53 5.97 9.62 13.48
N ASP A 54 4.97 9.00 14.09
CA ASP A 54 5.05 7.60 14.52
C ASP A 54 4.82 6.60 13.39
N VAL A 55 4.26 7.01 12.26
CA VAL A 55 4.07 6.15 11.09
C VAL A 55 5.35 6.12 10.27
N LEU A 56 6.00 4.98 10.22
CA LEU A 56 7.26 4.76 9.53
C LEU A 56 7.09 4.18 8.13
N GLY A 57 6.00 3.49 7.89
CA GLY A 57 5.70 2.90 6.60
C GLY A 57 4.20 2.70 6.41
N LEU A 58 3.77 2.78 5.16
CA LEU A 58 2.39 2.56 4.75
C LEU A 58 2.39 1.87 3.39
N SER A 59 1.63 0.81 3.26
CA SER A 59 1.44 0.10 2.00
C SER A 59 0.00 -0.40 1.86
N VAL A 60 -0.38 -0.75 0.64
CA VAL A 60 -1.70 -1.27 0.34
C VAL A 60 -1.59 -2.62 -0.36
N GLU A 61 -2.35 -3.57 0.12
CA GLU A 61 -2.43 -4.92 -0.44
C GLU A 61 -3.86 -5.18 -0.92
N PRO A 62 -4.07 -5.35 -2.24
CA PRO A 62 -5.35 -5.83 -2.75
C PRO A 62 -5.49 -7.32 -2.48
N ARG A 63 -6.63 -7.71 -1.90
CA ARG A 63 -7.07 -9.10 -1.76
C ARG A 63 -8.44 -9.28 -2.39
N PRO A 64 -8.89 -10.49 -2.69
CA PRO A 64 -10.24 -10.70 -3.19
C PRO A 64 -11.30 -10.14 -2.23
N GLY A 65 -12.08 -9.15 -2.68
CA GLY A 65 -13.13 -8.49 -1.88
C GLY A 65 -12.64 -7.65 -0.70
N GLU A 66 -11.35 -7.44 -0.56
CA GLU A 66 -10.72 -6.78 0.58
C GLU A 66 -9.54 -5.92 0.15
N VAL A 67 -9.33 -4.85 0.88
CA VAL A 67 -8.14 -4.00 0.76
C VAL A 67 -7.49 -3.93 2.14
N VAL A 68 -6.24 -4.31 2.22
CA VAL A 68 -5.48 -4.27 3.48
C VAL A 68 -4.50 -3.11 3.45
N ILE A 69 -4.59 -2.24 4.44
CA ILE A 69 -3.62 -1.18 4.69
C ILE A 69 -2.62 -1.70 5.72
N HIS A 70 -1.38 -1.86 5.30
CA HIS A 70 -0.28 -2.21 6.19
C HIS A 70 0.40 -0.94 6.69
N ALA A 71 0.57 -0.85 7.98
CA ALA A 71 1.29 0.26 8.61
C ALA A 71 2.42 -0.26 9.49
N ALA A 72 3.60 0.31 9.34
CA ALA A 72 4.70 0.15 10.29
C ALA A 72 4.75 1.41 11.14
N VAL A 73 4.70 1.24 12.46
CA VAL A 73 4.73 2.33 13.43
C VAL A 73 5.88 2.14 14.40
N SER A 74 6.46 3.25 14.86
CA SER A 74 7.54 3.20 15.86
C SER A 74 7.04 2.72 17.21
N ARG A 75 5.80 3.07 17.54
CA ARG A 75 5.12 2.68 18.77
C ARG A 75 3.61 2.82 18.60
N GLU A 76 2.85 2.07 19.37
CA GLU A 76 1.40 2.26 19.45
C GLU A 76 1.07 3.53 20.24
N THR A 77 0.43 4.47 19.57
CA THR A 77 -0.08 5.70 20.18
C THR A 77 -1.52 5.92 19.74
N PRO A 78 -2.35 6.60 20.56
CA PRO A 78 -3.70 6.97 20.14
C PRO A 78 -3.70 7.84 18.87
N GLU A 79 -2.69 8.69 18.70
CA GLU A 79 -2.52 9.52 17.51
C GLU A 79 -2.27 8.70 16.26
N ALA A 80 -1.37 7.71 16.32
CA ALA A 80 -1.10 6.82 15.20
C ALA A 80 -2.35 6.02 14.82
N ALA A 81 -3.08 5.49 15.79
CA ALA A 81 -4.32 4.78 15.56
C ALA A 81 -5.39 5.67 14.92
N GLN A 82 -5.51 6.91 15.37
CA GLN A 82 -6.45 7.88 14.80
C GLN A 82 -6.07 8.24 13.36
N ASN A 83 -4.80 8.49 13.09
CA ASN A 83 -4.32 8.79 11.74
C ASN A 83 -4.64 7.65 10.77
N LEU A 84 -4.43 6.41 11.17
CA LEU A 84 -4.75 5.24 10.35
C LEU A 84 -6.26 5.13 10.11
N GLN A 85 -7.07 5.38 11.12
CA GLN A 85 -8.52 5.37 11.00
C GLN A 85 -9.03 6.45 10.06
N GLU A 86 -8.44 7.64 10.10
CA GLU A 86 -8.76 8.73 9.17
C GLU A 86 -8.37 8.39 7.74
N ILE A 87 -7.22 7.73 7.53
CA ILE A 87 -6.79 7.25 6.22
C ILE A 87 -7.79 6.23 5.67
N VAL A 88 -8.21 5.27 6.48
CA VAL A 88 -9.21 4.26 6.08
C VAL A 88 -10.54 4.91 5.73
N SER A 89 -11.01 5.85 6.53
CA SER A 89 -12.26 6.56 6.30
C SER A 89 -12.23 7.37 5.01
N GLU A 90 -11.14 8.07 4.75
CA GLU A 90 -10.95 8.84 3.51
C GLU A 90 -10.84 7.92 2.29
N LEU A 91 -10.11 6.82 2.41
CA LEU A 91 -10.00 5.85 1.33
C LEU A 91 -11.38 5.26 0.99
N LYS A 92 -12.18 4.95 2.00
CA LYS A 92 -13.54 4.47 1.81
C LYS A 92 -14.39 5.44 1.01
N MET A 93 -14.28 6.73 1.29
CA MET A 93 -14.96 7.77 0.53
C MET A 93 -14.46 7.87 -0.91
N LEU A 94 -13.15 7.78 -1.11
CA LEU A 94 -12.53 7.83 -2.44
C LEU A 94 -12.88 6.62 -3.32
N LEU A 95 -13.20 5.49 -2.71
CA LEU A 95 -13.59 4.27 -3.42
C LEU A 95 -15.08 4.19 -3.74
N MET A 96 -15.91 5.08 -3.20
CA MET A 96 -17.34 5.12 -3.49
C MET A 96 -17.58 5.28 -4.99
N GLY A 97 -18.48 4.47 -5.55
CA GLY A 97 -18.81 4.48 -6.98
C GLY A 97 -17.71 3.87 -7.88
N SER A 98 -16.63 3.36 -7.32
CA SER A 98 -15.60 2.61 -8.03
C SER A 98 -15.87 1.10 -7.99
N PRO A 99 -15.14 0.28 -8.76
CA PRO A 99 -15.24 -1.18 -8.64
C PRO A 99 -14.90 -1.73 -7.24
N GLU A 100 -14.25 -0.94 -6.40
CA GLU A 100 -13.85 -1.28 -5.03
C GLU A 100 -14.86 -0.83 -3.95
N ASP A 101 -15.99 -0.28 -4.37
CA ASP A 101 -17.00 0.29 -3.45
C ASP A 101 -17.49 -0.70 -2.38
N GLN A 102 -17.56 -1.99 -2.73
CA GLN A 102 -17.99 -3.05 -1.83
C GLN A 102 -16.84 -3.80 -1.14
N SER A 103 -15.61 -3.40 -1.37
CA SER A 103 -14.46 -4.02 -0.71
C SER A 103 -14.35 -3.60 0.74
N ASP A 104 -14.07 -4.58 1.61
CA ASP A 104 -13.74 -4.30 3.00
C ASP A 104 -12.33 -3.71 3.10
N ILE A 105 -12.17 -2.70 3.93
CA ILE A 105 -10.88 -2.10 4.20
C ILE A 105 -10.47 -2.45 5.62
N THR A 106 -9.36 -3.15 5.74
CA THR A 106 -8.78 -3.56 7.02
C THR A 106 -7.37 -2.99 7.19
N THR A 107 -6.91 -2.92 8.41
CA THR A 107 -5.56 -2.46 8.74
C THR A 107 -4.78 -3.56 9.46
N GLU A 108 -3.51 -3.70 9.09
CA GLU A 108 -2.54 -4.52 9.80
C GLU A 108 -1.39 -3.62 10.27
N VAL A 109 -1.17 -3.58 11.57
CA VAL A 109 -0.16 -2.72 12.20
C VAL A 109 1.02 -3.55 12.65
N HIS A 110 2.20 -3.13 12.24
CA HIS A 110 3.48 -3.67 12.67
C HIS A 110 4.20 -2.62 13.51
N ILE A 111 4.63 -3.01 14.71
CA ILE A 111 5.45 -2.15 15.55
C ILE A 111 6.90 -2.45 15.26
N GLY A 112 7.60 -1.50 14.67
CA GLY A 112 8.99 -1.64 14.31
C GLY A 112 9.33 -1.01 12.96
N PRO A 113 10.58 -1.21 12.50
CA PRO A 113 11.08 -0.57 11.30
C PRO A 113 10.36 -1.05 10.03
N PRO A 114 10.21 -0.19 9.01
CA PRO A 114 9.56 -0.51 7.75
C PRO A 114 10.51 -1.22 6.79
N CYS A 115 11.22 -2.22 7.25
CA CYS A 115 12.21 -2.92 6.44
C CYS A 115 11.69 -4.27 5.92
N PRO A 116 12.22 -4.74 4.77
CA PRO A 116 11.74 -5.97 4.13
C PRO A 116 11.81 -7.21 5.01
N ALA A 117 12.79 -7.27 5.91
CA ALA A 117 13.07 -8.45 6.74
C ALA A 117 12.00 -8.69 7.81
N VAL A 118 11.34 -7.64 8.30
CA VAL A 118 10.45 -7.72 9.46
C VAL A 118 9.05 -7.19 9.22
N TRP A 119 8.86 -6.31 8.24
CA TRP A 119 7.56 -5.73 7.95
C TRP A 119 6.90 -6.38 6.73
N PRO A 120 5.80 -7.14 6.92
CA PRO A 120 5.12 -7.80 5.80
C PRO A 120 4.59 -6.83 4.73
N GLY A 121 4.28 -5.60 5.11
CA GLY A 121 3.79 -4.58 4.19
C GLY A 121 4.78 -4.13 3.13
N TYR A 122 6.07 -4.37 3.32
CA TYR A 122 7.10 -3.95 2.37
C TYR A 122 6.97 -4.62 1.00
N GLY A 123 6.46 -5.84 0.96
CA GLY A 123 6.26 -6.61 -0.27
C GLY A 123 5.08 -6.15 -1.14
N HIS A 124 4.27 -5.22 -0.64
CA HIS A 124 3.09 -4.71 -1.33
C HIS A 124 3.33 -3.32 -1.94
N ALA A 125 2.28 -2.68 -2.45
CA ALA A 125 2.39 -1.36 -3.05
C ALA A 125 2.69 -0.29 -1.98
N LEU A 126 3.91 0.20 -1.96
CA LEU A 126 4.38 1.15 -0.97
C LEU A 126 3.81 2.56 -1.24
N VAL A 127 3.14 3.10 -0.24
CA VAL A 127 2.61 4.47 -0.23
C VAL A 127 3.63 5.43 0.38
N TYR A 128 4.20 5.02 1.49
CA TYR A 128 5.12 5.83 2.27
C TYR A 128 6.12 4.93 2.99
N VAL A 129 7.37 5.36 2.99
CA VAL A 129 8.43 4.79 3.83
C VAL A 129 9.25 5.95 4.37
N ALA A 130 9.33 6.05 5.69
CA ALA A 130 10.15 7.04 6.33
C ALA A 130 11.62 6.83 5.96
N LYS A 131 12.36 7.91 5.84
CA LYS A 131 13.78 7.85 5.57
C LYS A 131 14.47 7.07 6.70
N TRP A 132 14.88 5.87 6.38
CA TRP A 132 15.62 5.01 7.28
C TRP A 132 17.10 5.37 7.18
N ASN A 133 17.64 6.01 8.17
CA ASN A 133 19.06 6.25 8.24
C ASN A 133 19.74 4.99 8.79
N ASP A 134 20.85 4.60 8.18
CA ASP A 134 21.69 3.50 8.70
C ASP A 134 22.19 3.77 10.12
N LEU A 135 22.13 5.00 10.55
CA LEU A 135 22.41 5.42 11.91
C LEU A 135 21.39 4.86 12.94
N ASP A 136 20.15 4.71 12.52
CA ASP A 136 19.12 4.09 13.37
C ASP A 136 19.28 2.58 13.45
N LYS A 137 20.05 1.97 12.54
CA LYS A 137 20.48 0.58 12.64
C LYS A 137 21.56 0.38 13.71
N GLY A 138 22.17 1.45 14.14
CA GLY A 138 23.33 1.44 15.05
C GLY A 138 22.98 1.55 16.52
N GLU A 139 21.71 1.63 16.88
CA GLU A 139 21.33 1.67 18.29
C GLU A 139 21.23 0.29 18.95
N GLY A 140 21.68 -0.76 18.24
CA GLY A 140 22.38 -1.81 18.92
C GLY A 140 23.81 -1.36 19.29
N LYS A 141 24.01 -0.11 19.65
CA LYS A 141 25.29 0.33 20.20
C LYS A 141 25.49 -0.50 21.45
N ALA A 142 26.38 -1.46 21.34
CA ALA A 142 26.95 -2.09 22.51
C ALA A 142 27.31 -0.97 23.49
N PRO A 143 26.95 -1.10 24.79
CA PRO A 143 27.28 -0.07 25.74
C PRO A 143 28.77 0.21 25.60
N GLU A 144 29.08 1.43 25.30
CA GLU A 144 30.44 1.90 25.26
C GLU A 144 31.06 1.44 26.57
N LYS A 145 32.00 0.53 26.47
CA LYS A 145 32.77 0.18 27.65
C LYS A 145 33.42 1.45 28.11
N VAL A 146 32.83 2.06 29.13
CA VAL A 146 33.51 3.10 29.90
C VAL A 146 34.81 2.48 30.31
N GLY A 147 35.89 2.96 29.72
CA GLY A 147 37.21 2.43 30.02
C GLY A 147 37.44 2.50 31.50
N GLU A 148 37.54 1.36 32.14
CA GLU A 148 38.10 1.29 33.45
C GLU A 148 39.54 1.76 33.37
N ARG A 149 39.82 2.76 34.11
CA ARG A 149 41.20 3.13 34.42
C ARG A 149 41.69 2.29 35.57
#